data_ff3cab5d1758b7c03c9004b914d42264
#
_entry.id   ff3cab5d1758b7c03c9004b914d42264
#
_cell.length_a   1.000
_cell.length_b   1.000
_cell.length_c   1.000
_cell.angle_alpha   90.00
_cell.angle_beta   90.00
_cell.angle_gamma   90.00
#
_symmetry.space_group_name_H-M   'P 1'
#
loop_
_entity.id
_entity.type
_entity.pdbx_description
1 polymer ?
#
loop_
_entity_poly.entity_id
_entity_poly.type
_entity_poly.pdbx_seq_one_letter_code
_entity_poly.pdbx_strand_id
1 'polypeptide(L)'
;MAAADRVYMLENAVYSVISPEGCASILWKDAGRVQDAAESLHITAQDMQLFGVAETVIREDFDRFDEMCEGMKSLLLKDFRTLRAYSQTELVHARYERFRKFGIYEEHGQVNGTVI
;
A
#
# COMPACT_ATOMS: atom_id res chain seq x y z
N MET A 1 -10.27 0.29 -0.18
CA MET A 1 -9.53 -0.95 -0.41
C MET A 1 -8.52 -1.30 0.70
N ALA A 2 -7.84 -0.35 1.30
CA ALA A 2 -6.88 -0.62 2.39
C ALA A 2 -7.52 -0.85 3.78
N ALA A 3 -8.82 -1.14 3.85
CA ALA A 3 -9.57 -1.34 5.09
C ALA A 3 -9.42 -2.76 5.68
N ALA A 4 -8.34 -3.43 5.38
CA ALA A 4 -8.02 -4.78 5.82
C ALA A 4 -6.98 -4.78 6.95
N ASP A 5 -6.78 -5.93 7.59
CA ASP A 5 -5.71 -6.12 8.57
C ASP A 5 -4.33 -6.24 7.91
N ARG A 6 -4.29 -6.78 6.69
CA ARG A 6 -3.09 -6.93 5.86
C ARG A 6 -3.40 -6.56 4.42
N VAL A 7 -2.49 -5.86 3.79
CA VAL A 7 -2.55 -5.50 2.37
C VAL A 7 -1.28 -5.96 1.68
N TYR A 8 -1.42 -6.68 0.60
CA TYR A 8 -0.32 -7.18 -0.22
C TYR A 8 -0.39 -6.53 -1.59
N MET A 9 0.76 -6.19 -2.14
CA MET A 9 0.86 -5.68 -3.51
C MET A 9 1.91 -6.47 -4.27
N LEU A 10 1.64 -6.75 -5.54
CA LEU A 10 2.68 -7.21 -6.45
C LEU A 10 3.65 -6.05 -6.73
N GLU A 11 4.93 -6.36 -7.00
CA GLU A 11 5.97 -5.32 -7.10
C GLU A 11 5.74 -4.29 -8.21
N ASN A 12 5.04 -4.67 -9.27
CA ASN A 12 4.70 -3.78 -10.39
C ASN A 12 3.23 -3.29 -10.35
N ALA A 13 2.50 -3.59 -9.29
CA ALA A 13 1.14 -3.10 -9.10
C ALA A 13 1.13 -1.62 -8.72
N VAL A 14 0.01 -0.96 -9.01
CA VAL A 14 -0.23 0.44 -8.63
C VAL A 14 -1.47 0.54 -7.74
N TYR A 15 -1.43 1.46 -6.80
CA TYR A 15 -2.54 1.77 -5.91
C TYR A 15 -2.87 3.26 -6.01
N SER A 16 -3.94 3.59 -6.70
CA SER A 16 -4.38 4.97 -6.87
C SER A 16 -5.89 5.06 -7.08
N VAL A 17 -6.46 6.19 -6.74
CA VAL A 17 -7.88 6.51 -7.00
C VAL A 17 -8.09 7.13 -8.37
N ILE A 18 -7.02 7.58 -9.01
CA ILE A 18 -7.05 8.25 -10.32
C ILE A 18 -5.84 7.81 -11.14
N SER A 19 -6.01 7.74 -12.46
CA SER A 19 -4.87 7.48 -13.35
C SER A 19 -3.92 8.69 -13.42
N PRO A 20 -2.62 8.47 -13.71
CA PRO A 20 -1.69 9.57 -13.91
C PRO A 20 -2.12 10.54 -15.00
N GLU A 21 -2.75 10.05 -16.07
CA GLU A 21 -3.31 10.89 -17.16
C GLU A 21 -4.44 11.78 -16.65
N GLY A 22 -5.34 11.20 -15.86
CA GLY A 22 -6.44 11.94 -15.24
C GLY A 22 -5.93 13.00 -14.28
N CYS A 23 -4.95 12.66 -13.45
CA CYS A 23 -4.30 13.59 -12.55
C CYS A 23 -3.60 14.74 -13.29
N ALA A 24 -2.84 14.43 -14.33
CA ALA A 24 -2.17 15.43 -15.16
C ALA A 24 -3.15 16.40 -15.80
N SER A 25 -4.27 15.88 -16.31
CA SER A 25 -5.33 16.71 -16.91
C SER A 25 -5.97 17.66 -15.91
N ILE A 26 -6.18 17.23 -14.69
CA ILE A 26 -6.80 18.04 -13.63
C ILE A 26 -5.83 19.09 -13.09
N LEU A 27 -4.61 18.70 -12.73
CA LEU A 27 -3.65 19.60 -12.07
C LEU A 27 -2.97 20.58 -13.04
N TRP A 28 -2.58 20.10 -14.21
CA TRP A 28 -1.82 20.92 -15.17
C TRP A 28 -2.60 21.25 -16.44
N LYS A 29 -3.81 20.72 -16.60
CA LYS A 29 -4.61 20.84 -17.83
C LYS A 29 -3.85 20.34 -19.08
N ASP A 30 -2.94 19.41 -18.87
CA ASP A 30 -2.07 18.84 -19.89
C ASP A 30 -1.89 17.35 -19.63
N ALA A 31 -2.58 16.53 -20.41
CA ALA A 31 -2.48 15.07 -20.31
C ALA A 31 -1.09 14.53 -20.70
N GLY A 32 -0.23 15.32 -21.31
CA GLY A 32 1.15 14.94 -21.64
C GLY A 32 2.08 14.90 -20.44
N ARG A 33 1.69 15.46 -19.29
CA ARG A 33 2.50 15.47 -18.05
C ARG A 33 2.22 14.24 -17.16
N VAL A 34 2.02 13.10 -17.78
CA VAL A 34 1.70 11.84 -17.10
C VAL A 34 2.82 11.41 -16.13
N GLN A 35 4.07 11.59 -16.53
CA GLN A 35 5.21 11.20 -15.71
C GLN A 35 5.29 12.02 -14.43
N ASP A 36 5.15 13.34 -14.54
CA ASP A 36 5.13 14.23 -13.37
C ASP A 36 3.98 13.89 -12.41
N ALA A 37 2.82 13.55 -12.98
CA ALA A 37 1.67 13.13 -12.21
C ALA A 37 1.91 11.80 -11.49
N ALA A 38 2.48 10.80 -12.18
CA ALA A 38 2.81 9.52 -11.59
C ALA A 38 3.80 9.65 -10.43
N GLU A 39 4.82 10.45 -10.58
CA GLU A 39 5.80 10.74 -9.53
C GLU A 39 5.16 11.44 -8.33
N SER A 40 4.29 12.42 -8.58
CA SER A 40 3.61 13.18 -7.52
C SER A 40 2.59 12.33 -6.74
N LEU A 41 1.96 11.36 -7.40
CA LEU A 41 0.94 10.51 -6.77
C LEU A 41 1.52 9.42 -5.85
N HIS A 42 2.80 9.06 -6.03
CA HIS A 42 3.44 7.98 -5.26
C HIS A 42 2.58 6.71 -5.22
N ILE A 43 2.28 6.15 -6.41
CA ILE A 43 1.32 5.06 -6.56
C ILE A 43 1.93 3.66 -6.61
N THR A 44 3.27 3.55 -6.54
CA THR A 44 3.96 2.27 -6.66
C THR A 44 3.82 1.40 -5.41
N ALA A 45 4.08 0.10 -5.57
CA ALA A 45 4.08 -0.83 -4.45
C ALA A 45 5.12 -0.45 -3.39
N GLN A 46 6.27 0.04 -3.81
CA GLN A 46 7.34 0.50 -2.92
C GLN A 46 6.91 1.73 -2.11
N ASP A 47 6.24 2.69 -2.75
CA ASP A 47 5.67 3.85 -2.07
C ASP A 47 4.62 3.43 -1.05
N MET A 48 3.72 2.51 -1.43
CA MET A 48 2.69 2.02 -0.53
C MET A 48 3.27 1.25 0.66
N GLN A 49 4.37 0.53 0.48
CA GLN A 49 5.08 -0.11 1.58
C GLN A 49 5.75 0.93 2.49
N LEU A 50 6.38 1.94 1.92
CA LEU A 50 7.00 3.04 2.68
C LEU A 50 5.97 3.81 3.52
N PHE A 51 4.78 4.05 2.98
CA PHE A 51 3.70 4.72 3.70
C PHE A 51 2.96 3.81 4.71
N GLY A 52 3.28 2.52 4.74
CA GLY A 52 2.61 1.57 5.62
C GLY A 52 1.22 1.13 5.15
N VAL A 53 0.84 1.45 3.91
CA VAL A 53 -0.43 1.01 3.32
C VAL A 53 -0.38 -0.45 2.93
N ALA A 54 0.74 -0.90 2.35
CA ALA A 54 1.00 -2.30 2.05
C ALA A 54 2.00 -2.87 3.06
N GLU A 55 1.68 -3.96 3.71
CA GLU A 55 2.58 -4.66 4.63
C GLU A 55 3.66 -5.40 3.88
N THR A 56 3.33 -5.97 2.74
CA THR A 56 4.26 -6.80 1.97
C THR A 56 4.13 -6.52 0.48
N VAL A 57 5.28 -6.34 -0.17
CA VAL A 57 5.40 -6.30 -1.63
C VAL A 57 5.85 -7.68 -2.09
N ILE A 58 5.06 -8.29 -2.96
CA ILE A 58 5.32 -9.62 -3.49
C ILE A 58 6.08 -9.48 -4.81
N ARG A 59 7.25 -10.10 -4.88
CA ARG A 59 8.06 -10.11 -6.09
C ARG A 59 7.37 -10.90 -7.19
N GLU A 60 7.36 -10.35 -8.39
CA GLU A 60 6.81 -10.98 -9.57
C GLU A 60 7.86 -11.79 -10.30
N ASP A 61 7.51 -13.04 -10.63
CA ASP A 61 8.30 -13.92 -11.47
C ASP A 61 7.36 -14.80 -12.28
N PHE A 62 6.90 -14.29 -13.41
CA PHE A 62 5.93 -14.99 -14.24
C PHE A 62 6.54 -16.18 -15.01
N ASP A 63 7.87 -16.23 -15.14
CA ASP A 63 8.56 -17.40 -15.70
C ASP A 63 8.55 -18.58 -14.71
N ARG A 64 8.43 -18.29 -13.43
CA ARG A 64 8.29 -19.24 -12.32
C ARG A 64 6.96 -19.07 -11.61
N PHE A 65 5.90 -19.04 -12.35
CA PHE A 65 4.57 -18.72 -11.84
C PHE A 65 4.12 -19.64 -10.69
N ASP A 66 4.40 -20.93 -10.81
CA ASP A 66 4.03 -21.91 -9.77
C ASP A 66 4.78 -21.64 -8.46
N GLU A 67 6.06 -21.31 -8.53
CA GLU A 67 6.86 -20.95 -7.35
C GLU A 67 6.36 -19.65 -6.72
N MET A 68 6.01 -18.66 -7.54
CA MET A 68 5.42 -17.40 -7.09
C MET A 68 4.10 -17.64 -6.35
N CYS A 69 3.22 -18.48 -6.91
CA CYS A 69 1.94 -18.85 -6.29
C CYS A 69 2.14 -19.59 -4.96
N GLU A 70 3.09 -20.52 -4.88
CA GLU A 70 3.41 -21.23 -3.64
C GLU A 70 3.97 -20.28 -2.57
N GLY A 71 4.80 -19.33 -2.95
CA GLY A 71 5.30 -18.27 -2.06
C GLY A 71 4.16 -17.39 -1.51
N MET A 72 3.24 -16.97 -2.36
CA MET A 72 2.05 -16.22 -1.96
C MET A 72 1.18 -17.03 -1.01
N LYS A 73 0.92 -18.28 -1.32
CA LYS A 73 0.15 -19.19 -0.48
C LYS A 73 0.76 -19.32 0.91
N SER A 74 2.07 -19.54 0.98
CA SER A 74 2.79 -19.65 2.26
C SER A 74 2.69 -18.37 3.08
N LEU A 75 2.84 -17.20 2.46
CA LEU A 75 2.70 -15.89 3.09
C LEU A 75 1.28 -15.68 3.65
N LEU A 76 0.27 -15.94 2.84
CA LEU A 76 -1.13 -15.80 3.25
C LEU A 76 -1.49 -16.73 4.40
N LEU A 77 -1.06 -17.99 4.35
CA LEU A 77 -1.30 -18.94 5.43
C LEU A 77 -0.59 -18.54 6.72
N LYS A 78 0.64 -18.06 6.63
CA LYS A 78 1.40 -17.57 7.79
C LYS A 78 0.68 -16.40 8.46
N ASP A 79 0.29 -15.39 7.69
CA ASP A 79 -0.38 -14.21 8.22
C ASP A 79 -1.78 -14.54 8.74
N PHE A 80 -2.50 -15.42 8.07
CA PHE A 80 -3.79 -15.90 8.53
C PHE A 80 -3.69 -16.60 9.90
N ARG A 81 -2.70 -17.46 10.09
CA ARG A 81 -2.45 -18.10 11.38
C ARG A 81 -2.12 -17.09 12.48
N THR A 82 -1.32 -16.08 12.16
CA THR A 82 -0.98 -14.99 13.08
C THR A 82 -2.24 -14.20 13.49
N LEU A 83 -3.06 -13.79 12.52
CA LEU A 83 -4.29 -13.03 12.77
C LEU A 83 -5.36 -13.87 13.50
N ARG A 84 -5.42 -15.16 13.22
CA ARG A 84 -6.37 -16.07 13.88
C ARG A 84 -6.06 -16.25 15.38
N ALA A 85 -4.83 -16.04 15.80
CA ALA A 85 -4.44 -16.11 17.20
C ALA A 85 -4.94 -14.91 18.01
N TYR A 86 -5.33 -13.80 17.36
CA TYR A 86 -5.90 -12.63 18.03
C TYR A 86 -7.37 -12.86 18.39
N SER A 87 -7.79 -12.28 19.51
CA SER A 87 -9.21 -12.13 19.81
C SER A 87 -9.86 -11.11 18.86
N GLN A 88 -11.18 -11.10 18.79
CA GLN A 88 -11.92 -10.13 17.98
C GLN A 88 -11.58 -8.68 18.39
N THR A 89 -11.49 -8.41 19.68
CA THR A 89 -11.13 -7.08 20.20
C THR A 89 -9.72 -6.69 19.83
N GLU A 90 -8.76 -7.62 19.93
CA GLU A 90 -7.38 -7.39 19.54
C GLU A 90 -7.22 -7.11 18.04
N LEU A 91 -7.96 -7.83 17.18
CA LEU A 91 -7.97 -7.58 15.73
C LEU A 91 -8.47 -6.17 15.41
N VAL A 92 -9.57 -5.75 16.01
CA VAL A 92 -10.16 -4.42 15.80
C VAL A 92 -9.20 -3.33 16.28
N HIS A 93 -8.58 -3.53 17.44
CA HIS A 93 -7.60 -2.58 17.97
C HIS A 93 -6.35 -2.48 17.10
N ALA A 94 -5.79 -3.61 16.65
CA ALA A 94 -4.63 -3.65 15.77
C ALA A 94 -4.92 -2.95 14.43
N ARG A 95 -6.10 -3.13 13.87
CA ARG A 95 -6.55 -2.46 12.64
C ARG A 95 -6.66 -0.95 12.85
N TYR A 96 -7.23 -0.52 13.96
CA TYR A 96 -7.32 0.89 14.34
C TYR A 96 -5.93 1.53 14.45
N GLU A 97 -5.01 0.90 15.16
CA GLU A 97 -3.63 1.37 15.28
C GLU A 97 -2.92 1.42 13.93
N ARG A 98 -3.18 0.45 13.05
CA ARG A 98 -2.66 0.43 11.69
C ARG A 98 -3.10 1.68 10.91
N PHE A 99 -4.37 2.04 10.98
CA PHE A 99 -4.90 3.20 10.28
C PHE A 99 -4.37 4.52 10.85
N ARG A 100 -4.13 4.59 12.13
CA ARG A 100 -3.57 5.78 12.77
C ARG A 100 -2.15 6.11 12.32
N LYS A 101 -1.43 5.16 11.76
CA LYS A 101 -0.08 5.37 11.23
C LYS A 101 -0.06 5.97 9.83
N PHE A 102 -1.19 6.05 9.16
CA PHE A 102 -1.27 6.65 7.83
C PHE A 102 -1.18 8.18 7.94
N GLY A 103 -0.58 8.79 6.91
CA GLY A 103 -0.54 10.24 6.82
C GLY A 103 0.41 10.90 7.80
N ILE A 104 1.56 10.31 8.08
CA ILE A 104 2.64 10.96 8.83
C ILE A 104 3.20 12.09 7.97
N TYR A 105 3.32 13.29 8.55
CA TYR A 105 3.83 14.46 7.87
C TYR A 105 4.81 15.25 8.74
N GLU A 106 5.65 16.03 8.08
CA GLU A 106 6.55 16.97 8.74
C GLU A 106 6.07 18.41 8.50
N GLU A 107 6.04 19.21 9.56
CA GLU A 107 5.74 20.62 9.50
C GLU A 107 6.85 21.39 10.22
N HIS A 108 7.44 22.37 9.54
CA HIS A 108 8.57 23.17 10.05
C HIS A 108 9.76 22.34 10.58
N GLY A 109 10.03 21.19 9.95
CA GLY A 109 11.12 20.30 10.34
C GLY A 109 10.83 19.42 11.56
N GLN A 110 9.60 19.40 12.05
CA GLN A 110 9.15 18.51 13.12
C GLN A 110 8.14 17.51 12.61
N VAL A 111 8.24 16.27 13.08
CA VAL A 111 7.23 15.24 12.80
C VAL A 111 6.07 15.43 13.77
N ASN A 112 4.92 15.86 13.25
CA ASN A 112 3.73 16.21 14.06
C ASN A 112 2.65 15.11 14.07
N GLY A 113 3.04 13.84 14.01
CA GLY A 113 2.12 12.73 14.15
C GLY A 113 1.41 12.33 12.86
N THR A 114 0.34 11.54 13.01
CA THR A 114 -0.40 10.93 11.91
C THR A 114 -1.64 11.74 11.60
N VAL A 115 -1.82 12.12 10.34
CA VAL A 115 -3.06 12.70 9.80
C VAL A 115 -3.78 11.63 8.96
N ILE A 116 -5.02 11.41 9.27
CA ILE A 116 -5.86 10.45 8.55
C ILE A 116 -6.90 11.20 7.74
#